data_b7de0f9672a633736fd3e3ed5cd247e1
#
_entry.id   b7de0f9672a633736fd3e3ed5cd247e1
#
_cell.length_a   1.000
_cell.length_b   1.000
_cell.length_c   1.000
_cell.angle_alpha   90.00
_cell.angle_beta   90.00
_cell.angle_gamma   90.00
#
_symmetry.space_group_name_H-M   'P 1'
#
loop_
_entity.id
_entity.type
_entity.pdbx_description
1 polymer ?
#
loop_
_entity_poly.entity_id
_entity_poly.type
_entity_poly.pdbx_seq_one_letter_code
_entity_poly.pdbx_strand_id
1 'polypeptide(L)'
;MRALITGCQGFIGKNLAEHLKKQGHHVTGIDKKLKVGDPVYVHEFIGHDMESTITIENDFDRVYHLSADVPNSKGVGGSQLTTGRSNPIQTIQAMDFAAKNKSHFIYAVSAMIYNTEYQGHNGPDLNEDEHIWPAQPAGNIYGMEKLYNMQLAIEYAKAYNMKIALPIFHAMYGPHCDILVNSKVVAAMCVKIIQAEDPGEIEIWGDGTQIRSFCYIDDLMIGLDKLIENDIQLPINMGSDEAITMTQLADMLIKISGKKIEKKYLPAGPAGCMRRNSDNTKIQKLTGRKPNYPLVQGLENTYQFIKDQLTEK
;
A
#
# COMPACT_ATOMS: atom_id res chain seq x y z
N MET A 1 -4.51 -20.05 -12.76
CA MET A 1 -4.11 -20.36 -11.37
C MET A 1 -5.21 -19.99 -10.37
N ARG A 2 -5.14 -20.54 -9.15
CA ARG A 2 -6.02 -20.17 -8.02
C ARG A 2 -5.25 -19.26 -7.06
N ALA A 3 -5.77 -18.07 -6.79
CA ALA A 3 -5.17 -17.08 -5.89
C ALA A 3 -6.06 -16.85 -4.67
N LEU A 4 -5.44 -16.79 -3.49
CA LEU A 4 -6.06 -16.33 -2.25
C LEU A 4 -5.58 -14.92 -1.93
N ILE A 5 -6.50 -14.00 -1.65
CA ILE A 5 -6.18 -12.63 -1.22
C ILE A 5 -6.76 -12.41 0.18
N THR A 6 -5.93 -12.19 1.17
CA THR A 6 -6.38 -11.71 2.49
C THR A 6 -6.45 -10.18 2.48
N GLY A 7 -7.45 -9.57 3.11
CA GLY A 7 -7.69 -8.14 3.00
C GLY A 7 -8.24 -7.73 1.63
N CYS A 8 -9.03 -8.60 0.99
CA CYS A 8 -9.55 -8.43 -0.37
C CYS A 8 -10.50 -7.23 -0.53
N GLN A 9 -11.10 -6.73 0.54
CA GLN A 9 -11.96 -5.54 0.52
C GLN A 9 -11.19 -4.23 0.79
N GLY A 10 -9.90 -4.31 1.04
CA GLY A 10 -9.01 -3.15 1.14
C GLY A 10 -8.66 -2.53 -0.23
N PHE A 11 -8.04 -1.35 -0.21
CA PHE A 11 -7.63 -0.61 -1.41
C PHE A 11 -6.82 -1.48 -2.39
N ILE A 12 -5.72 -2.07 -1.92
CA ILE A 12 -4.85 -2.88 -2.78
C ILE A 12 -5.54 -4.21 -3.15
N GLY A 13 -6.27 -4.80 -2.19
CA GLY A 13 -6.96 -6.08 -2.41
C GLY A 13 -8.00 -6.05 -3.53
N LYS A 14 -8.80 -4.99 -3.62
CA LYS A 14 -9.79 -4.78 -4.69
C LYS A 14 -9.12 -4.68 -6.06
N ASN A 15 -8.11 -3.82 -6.18
CA ASN A 15 -7.35 -3.64 -7.42
C ASN A 15 -6.63 -4.92 -7.86
N LEU A 16 -6.03 -5.66 -6.91
CA LEU A 16 -5.38 -6.93 -7.19
C LEU A 16 -6.38 -8.00 -7.65
N ALA A 17 -7.55 -8.07 -7.02
CA ALA A 17 -8.59 -9.00 -7.41
C ALA A 17 -9.07 -8.75 -8.84
N GLU A 18 -9.31 -7.50 -9.21
CA GLU A 18 -9.67 -7.13 -10.59
C GLU A 18 -8.57 -7.46 -11.58
N HIS A 19 -7.30 -7.15 -11.22
CA HIS A 19 -6.14 -7.41 -12.06
C HIS A 19 -5.99 -8.92 -12.34
N LEU A 20 -6.01 -9.76 -11.32
CA LEU A 20 -5.90 -11.21 -11.45
C LEU A 20 -7.09 -11.82 -12.22
N LYS A 21 -8.30 -11.30 -12.02
CA LYS A 21 -9.49 -11.75 -12.79
C LYS A 21 -9.37 -11.40 -14.27
N LYS A 22 -8.87 -10.21 -14.62
CA LYS A 22 -8.61 -9.82 -16.03
C LYS A 22 -7.59 -10.73 -16.69
N GLN A 23 -6.66 -11.30 -15.92
CA GLN A 23 -5.69 -12.30 -16.39
C GLN A 23 -6.28 -13.74 -16.47
N GLY A 24 -7.56 -13.94 -16.15
CA GLY A 24 -8.23 -15.24 -16.19
C GLY A 24 -7.93 -16.14 -14.98
N HIS A 25 -7.46 -15.57 -13.86
CA HIS A 25 -7.22 -16.32 -12.64
C HIS A 25 -8.47 -16.44 -11.78
N HIS A 26 -8.61 -17.59 -11.09
CA HIS A 26 -9.66 -17.75 -10.08
C HIS A 26 -9.20 -17.12 -8.77
N VAL A 27 -9.98 -16.18 -8.25
CA VAL A 27 -9.63 -15.39 -7.06
C VAL A 27 -10.61 -15.67 -5.94
N THR A 28 -10.12 -16.20 -4.84
CA THR A 28 -10.82 -16.29 -3.55
C THR A 28 -10.31 -15.18 -2.64
N GLY A 29 -11.20 -14.48 -1.96
CA GLY A 29 -10.84 -13.39 -1.05
C GLY A 29 -11.28 -13.66 0.38
N ILE A 30 -10.42 -13.33 1.32
CA ILE A 30 -10.71 -13.32 2.76
C ILE A 30 -10.74 -11.87 3.26
N ASP A 31 -11.78 -11.54 4.02
CA ASP A 31 -11.84 -10.30 4.81
C ASP A 31 -12.78 -10.50 6.01
N LYS A 32 -12.72 -9.61 7.01
CA LYS A 32 -13.57 -9.72 8.22
C LYS A 32 -15.05 -9.59 7.88
N LYS A 33 -15.42 -8.67 7.00
CA LYS A 33 -16.84 -8.41 6.61
C LYS A 33 -16.94 -7.85 5.18
N LEU A 34 -17.97 -8.30 4.47
CA LEU A 34 -18.59 -7.51 3.41
C LEU A 34 -19.55 -6.52 4.05
N LYS A 35 -19.43 -5.25 3.72
CA LYS A 35 -20.50 -4.29 4.03
C LYS A 35 -21.67 -4.55 3.08
N VAL A 36 -22.89 -4.46 3.59
CA VAL A 36 -24.09 -4.61 2.76
C VAL A 36 -24.06 -3.56 1.63
N GLY A 37 -24.15 -4.02 0.38
CA GLY A 37 -24.08 -3.15 -0.80
C GLY A 37 -22.66 -2.95 -1.37
N ASP A 38 -21.60 -3.42 -0.71
CA ASP A 38 -20.26 -3.36 -1.29
C ASP A 38 -20.12 -4.33 -2.47
N PRO A 39 -19.54 -3.90 -3.59
CA PRO A 39 -19.30 -4.79 -4.72
C PRO A 39 -18.27 -5.87 -4.35
N VAL A 40 -18.50 -7.10 -4.82
CA VAL A 40 -17.59 -8.24 -4.63
C VAL A 40 -16.63 -8.32 -5.80
N TYR A 41 -15.36 -8.02 -5.55
CA TYR A 41 -14.32 -8.02 -6.58
C TYR A 41 -13.72 -9.40 -6.85
N VAL A 42 -13.95 -10.38 -5.97
CA VAL A 42 -13.44 -11.76 -6.06
C VAL A 42 -14.49 -12.71 -6.63
N HIS A 43 -14.11 -13.91 -7.05
CA HIS A 43 -15.05 -14.96 -7.47
C HIS A 43 -15.74 -15.61 -6.28
N GLU A 44 -14.98 -15.78 -5.17
CA GLU A 44 -15.47 -16.36 -3.94
C GLU A 44 -15.03 -15.49 -2.77
N PHE A 45 -15.96 -15.14 -1.89
CA PHE A 45 -15.68 -14.35 -0.69
C PHE A 45 -15.88 -15.19 0.56
N ILE A 46 -14.89 -15.14 1.46
CA ILE A 46 -14.91 -15.84 2.74
C ILE A 46 -14.80 -14.80 3.87
N GLY A 47 -15.87 -14.70 4.67
CA GLY A 47 -15.88 -13.89 5.89
C GLY A 47 -15.09 -14.58 6.99
N HIS A 48 -13.86 -14.10 7.27
CA HIS A 48 -12.99 -14.73 8.26
C HIS A 48 -12.10 -13.69 8.95
N ASP A 49 -11.90 -13.86 10.25
CA ASP A 49 -10.95 -13.07 11.03
C ASP A 49 -9.57 -13.73 10.93
N MET A 50 -8.63 -13.01 10.30
CA MET A 50 -7.25 -13.49 10.10
C MET A 50 -6.45 -13.67 11.40
N GLU A 51 -6.97 -13.28 12.57
CA GLU A 51 -6.38 -13.65 13.87
C GLU A 51 -6.69 -15.11 14.27
N SER A 52 -7.57 -15.77 13.51
CA SER A 52 -7.91 -17.18 13.68
C SER A 52 -7.28 -18.05 12.59
N THR A 53 -7.14 -19.34 12.88
CA THR A 53 -6.58 -20.29 11.90
C THR A 53 -7.45 -20.42 10.65
N ILE A 54 -6.82 -20.34 9.48
CA ILE A 54 -7.47 -20.52 8.19
C ILE A 54 -7.76 -22.00 7.97
N THR A 55 -9.05 -22.35 7.88
CA THR A 55 -9.51 -23.76 7.75
C THR A 55 -10.08 -24.09 6.36
N ILE A 56 -9.70 -23.32 5.33
CA ILE A 56 -10.19 -23.53 3.96
C ILE A 56 -9.54 -24.79 3.38
N GLU A 57 -10.36 -25.72 2.89
CA GLU A 57 -9.92 -26.97 2.26
C GLU A 57 -9.77 -26.82 0.74
N ASN A 58 -8.97 -25.88 0.31
CA ASN A 58 -8.71 -25.63 -1.10
C ASN A 58 -7.22 -25.39 -1.33
N ASP A 59 -6.68 -25.91 -2.41
CA ASP A 59 -5.31 -25.62 -2.84
C ASP A 59 -5.25 -24.29 -3.57
N PHE A 60 -4.30 -23.46 -3.19
CA PHE A 60 -4.02 -22.20 -3.85
C PHE A 60 -2.57 -22.17 -4.36
N ASP A 61 -2.41 -21.74 -5.61
CA ASP A 61 -1.07 -21.57 -6.20
C ASP A 61 -0.35 -20.39 -5.53
N ARG A 62 -1.12 -19.35 -5.15
CA ARG A 62 -0.58 -18.12 -4.54
C ARG A 62 -1.46 -17.62 -3.40
N VAL A 63 -0.80 -17.14 -2.35
CA VAL A 63 -1.43 -16.42 -1.22
C VAL A 63 -0.88 -15.00 -1.16
N TYR A 64 -1.71 -14.02 -1.45
CA TYR A 64 -1.40 -12.60 -1.33
C TYR A 64 -1.89 -12.10 0.03
N HIS A 65 -0.96 -11.87 0.96
CA HIS A 65 -1.30 -11.40 2.29
C HIS A 65 -1.26 -9.86 2.35
N LEU A 66 -2.45 -9.25 2.23
CA LEU A 66 -2.66 -7.80 2.28
C LEU A 66 -3.44 -7.35 3.53
N SER A 67 -3.99 -8.29 4.30
CA SER A 67 -4.68 -8.00 5.55
C SER A 67 -3.71 -7.39 6.56
N ALA A 68 -4.03 -6.20 7.04
CA ALA A 68 -3.30 -5.52 8.08
C ALA A 68 -4.13 -4.41 8.69
N ASP A 69 -3.94 -4.17 9.98
CA ASP A 69 -4.43 -2.99 10.67
C ASP A 69 -3.42 -1.86 10.50
N VAL A 70 -3.73 -0.89 9.64
CA VAL A 70 -2.81 0.19 9.27
C VAL A 70 -3.22 1.47 9.98
N PRO A 71 -2.42 1.97 10.95
CA PRO A 71 -2.71 3.21 11.63
C PRO A 71 -2.65 4.39 10.67
N ASN A 72 -3.54 5.35 10.84
CA ASN A 72 -3.53 6.59 10.09
C ASN A 72 -2.90 7.74 10.90
N SER A 73 -2.60 8.86 10.22
CA SER A 73 -2.00 10.05 10.83
C SER A 73 -2.92 10.75 11.85
N LYS A 74 -4.21 10.45 11.87
CA LYS A 74 -5.19 11.02 12.80
C LYS A 74 -5.38 10.16 14.07
N GLY A 75 -4.70 9.00 14.16
CA GLY A 75 -4.91 8.04 15.25
C GLY A 75 -6.28 7.35 15.21
N VAL A 76 -7.03 7.52 14.14
CA VAL A 76 -8.31 6.84 13.89
C VAL A 76 -8.00 5.60 13.05
N GLY A 77 -8.33 4.44 13.50
CA GLY A 77 -7.85 3.16 13.00
C GLY A 77 -7.07 2.49 14.12
N GLY A 78 -6.55 1.31 13.93
CA GLY A 78 -5.94 0.52 14.98
C GLY A 78 -4.97 1.30 15.87
N SER A 79 -5.05 1.07 17.16
CA SER A 79 -4.07 1.61 18.10
C SER A 79 -2.71 0.97 17.81
N GLN A 80 -1.61 1.60 18.27
CA GLN A 80 -0.27 0.98 18.21
C GLN A 80 -0.27 -0.44 18.81
N LEU A 81 -1.03 -0.63 19.90
CA LEU A 81 -1.18 -1.94 20.54
C LEU A 81 -1.93 -2.94 19.62
N THR A 82 -3.05 -2.52 19.04
CA THR A 82 -3.83 -3.39 18.12
C THR A 82 -2.99 -3.77 16.91
N THR A 83 -2.34 -2.81 16.26
CA THR A 83 -1.45 -3.05 15.13
C THR A 83 -0.33 -4.04 15.48
N GLY A 84 0.38 -3.81 16.59
CA GLY A 84 1.50 -4.64 17.03
C GLY A 84 1.11 -6.04 17.48
N ARG A 85 -0.14 -6.25 17.88
CA ARG A 85 -0.68 -7.56 18.26
C ARG A 85 -1.30 -8.29 17.07
N SER A 86 -2.23 -7.64 16.37
CA SER A 86 -3.03 -8.29 15.34
C SER A 86 -2.24 -8.61 14.06
N ASN A 87 -1.43 -7.68 13.57
CA ASN A 87 -0.73 -7.90 12.30
C ASN A 87 0.24 -9.09 12.32
N PRO A 88 1.08 -9.29 13.37
CA PRO A 88 1.92 -10.48 13.45
C PRO A 88 1.10 -11.78 13.48
N ILE A 89 0.00 -11.83 14.24
CA ILE A 89 -0.87 -13.01 14.30
C ILE A 89 -1.45 -13.31 12.92
N GLN A 90 -2.04 -12.32 12.25
CA GLN A 90 -2.62 -12.47 10.91
C GLN A 90 -1.58 -12.96 9.90
N THR A 91 -0.36 -12.42 9.97
CA THR A 91 0.74 -12.79 9.06
C THR A 91 1.20 -14.23 9.31
N ILE A 92 1.33 -14.65 10.57
CA ILE A 92 1.69 -16.04 10.93
C ILE A 92 0.61 -17.01 10.42
N GLN A 93 -0.67 -16.73 10.65
CA GLN A 93 -1.77 -17.58 10.14
C GLN A 93 -1.73 -17.71 8.60
N ALA A 94 -1.43 -16.63 7.89
CA ALA A 94 -1.30 -16.65 6.44
C ALA A 94 -0.06 -17.43 5.98
N MET A 95 1.07 -17.33 6.67
CA MET A 95 2.29 -18.10 6.37
C MET A 95 2.10 -19.60 6.66
N ASP A 96 1.50 -19.95 7.80
CA ASP A 96 1.19 -21.35 8.13
C ASP A 96 0.29 -21.98 7.08
N PHE A 97 -0.74 -21.26 6.66
CA PHE A 97 -1.63 -21.69 5.60
C PHE A 97 -0.88 -21.86 4.26
N ALA A 98 -0.06 -20.88 3.86
CA ALA A 98 0.70 -20.95 2.62
C ALA A 98 1.72 -22.09 2.63
N ALA A 99 2.42 -22.32 3.76
CA ALA A 99 3.38 -23.40 3.93
C ALA A 99 2.69 -24.78 3.83
N LYS A 100 1.56 -24.96 4.51
CA LYS A 100 0.75 -26.20 4.44
C LYS A 100 0.29 -26.51 3.02
N ASN A 101 -0.13 -25.50 2.25
CA ASN A 101 -0.62 -25.63 0.89
C ASN A 101 0.49 -25.59 -0.17
N LYS A 102 1.75 -25.41 0.21
CA LYS A 102 2.89 -25.21 -0.70
C LYS A 102 2.66 -24.07 -1.69
N SER A 103 1.94 -23.04 -1.27
CA SER A 103 1.61 -21.86 -2.08
C SER A 103 2.81 -20.92 -2.16
N HIS A 104 2.94 -20.16 -3.25
CA HIS A 104 3.82 -18.99 -3.30
C HIS A 104 3.22 -17.89 -2.41
N PHE A 105 3.94 -17.47 -1.36
CA PHE A 105 3.47 -16.48 -0.40
C PHE A 105 3.97 -15.07 -0.76
N ILE A 106 3.06 -14.15 -0.99
CA ILE A 106 3.35 -12.76 -1.32
C ILE A 106 2.96 -11.89 -0.11
N TYR A 107 3.96 -11.29 0.55
CA TYR A 107 3.75 -10.49 1.75
C TYR A 107 3.91 -8.99 1.47
N ALA A 108 2.86 -8.22 1.70
CA ALA A 108 2.88 -6.77 1.59
C ALA A 108 3.73 -6.13 2.69
N VAL A 109 5.00 -5.85 2.37
CA VAL A 109 5.90 -5.06 3.21
C VAL A 109 5.59 -3.57 3.04
N SER A 110 6.11 -2.72 3.89
CA SER A 110 5.89 -1.27 3.85
C SER A 110 7.19 -0.49 3.89
N ALA A 111 7.27 0.63 3.20
CA ALA A 111 8.39 1.57 3.32
C ALA A 111 8.58 2.14 4.73
N MET A 112 7.68 1.82 5.68
CA MET A 112 7.87 2.14 7.09
C MET A 112 8.96 1.32 7.78
N ILE A 113 9.50 0.26 7.13
CA ILE A 113 10.62 -0.54 7.65
C ILE A 113 11.96 0.19 7.57
N TYR A 114 12.07 1.19 6.70
CA TYR A 114 13.32 1.93 6.51
C TYR A 114 13.72 2.73 7.75
N ASN A 115 15.04 2.77 7.99
CA ASN A 115 15.60 3.53 9.11
C ASN A 115 15.25 5.02 9.00
N THR A 116 14.82 5.60 10.11
CA THR A 116 14.39 7.00 10.19
C THR A 116 15.52 8.00 9.99
N GLU A 117 16.77 7.63 10.23
CA GLU A 117 17.93 8.50 10.00
C GLU A 117 18.05 8.93 8.54
N TYR A 118 17.61 8.08 7.59
CA TYR A 118 17.63 8.38 6.17
C TYR A 118 16.42 9.19 5.68
N GLN A 119 15.49 9.57 6.57
CA GLN A 119 14.22 10.18 6.19
C GLN A 119 14.13 11.68 6.52
N GLY A 120 15.28 12.34 6.71
CA GLY A 120 15.41 13.80 6.85
C GLY A 120 15.26 14.52 5.51
N HIS A 121 15.31 15.87 5.52
CA HIS A 121 15.18 16.71 4.31
C HIS A 121 16.15 16.32 3.19
N ASN A 122 17.38 16.05 3.52
CA ASN A 122 18.47 15.71 2.60
C ASN A 122 18.72 14.19 2.53
N GLY A 123 17.76 13.38 2.98
CA GLY A 123 17.88 11.94 2.94
C GLY A 123 17.94 11.41 1.51
N PRO A 124 18.57 10.24 1.29
CA PRO A 124 18.66 9.59 0.00
C PRO A 124 17.28 9.05 -0.46
N ASP A 125 17.21 8.61 -1.70
CA ASP A 125 16.17 7.69 -2.12
C ASP A 125 16.46 6.33 -1.49
N LEU A 126 15.42 5.70 -0.91
CA LEU A 126 15.59 4.55 -0.04
C LEU A 126 15.73 3.27 -0.87
N ASN A 127 16.86 2.58 -0.72
CA ASN A 127 17.10 1.27 -1.31
C ASN A 127 17.15 0.16 -0.25
N GLU A 128 16.91 -1.06 -0.67
CA GLU A 128 16.70 -2.21 0.19
C GLU A 128 17.98 -2.73 0.87
N ASP A 129 19.12 -2.50 0.24
CA ASP A 129 20.40 -3.09 0.66
C ASP A 129 21.12 -2.21 1.70
N GLU A 130 20.89 -0.87 1.66
CA GLU A 130 21.64 0.09 2.46
C GLU A 130 20.81 0.77 3.56
N HIS A 131 19.48 0.89 3.41
CA HIS A 131 18.70 1.79 4.25
C HIS A 131 17.69 1.10 5.19
N ILE A 132 17.62 -0.24 5.18
CA ILE A 132 16.83 -1.00 6.16
C ILE A 132 17.63 -1.17 7.46
N TRP A 133 18.92 -1.41 7.36
CA TRP A 133 19.79 -1.71 8.49
C TRP A 133 20.77 -0.57 8.78
N PRO A 134 21.15 -0.31 10.06
CA PRO A 134 20.61 -0.96 11.28
C PRO A 134 19.11 -0.67 11.47
N ALA A 135 18.38 -1.63 12.06
CA ALA A 135 16.94 -1.56 12.20
C ALA A 135 16.49 -0.44 13.14
N GLN A 136 16.05 0.66 12.60
CA GLN A 136 15.43 1.78 13.30
C GLN A 136 14.22 2.27 12.48
N PRO A 137 13.21 1.40 12.29
CA PRO A 137 12.05 1.73 11.48
C PRO A 137 11.30 2.92 12.07
N ALA A 138 10.58 3.63 11.20
CA ALA A 138 9.84 4.83 11.54
C ALA A 138 9.05 4.61 12.84
N GLY A 139 9.39 5.36 13.87
CA GLY A 139 9.09 5.27 15.30
C GLY A 139 7.71 4.84 15.77
N ASN A 140 7.14 3.82 15.13
CA ASN A 140 5.88 3.23 15.49
C ASN A 140 5.92 1.69 15.36
N ILE A 141 5.06 1.03 16.08
CA ILE A 141 4.92 -0.44 16.10
C ILE A 141 4.68 -1.00 14.69
N TYR A 142 3.96 -0.29 13.81
CA TYR A 142 3.67 -0.75 12.46
C TYR A 142 4.93 -0.98 11.62
N GLY A 143 5.89 -0.06 11.64
CA GLY A 143 7.17 -0.25 10.93
C GLY A 143 7.96 -1.43 11.49
N MET A 144 7.96 -1.59 12.83
CA MET A 144 8.66 -2.69 13.51
C MET A 144 8.03 -4.05 13.19
N GLU A 145 6.70 -4.16 13.22
CA GLU A 145 6.03 -5.42 12.91
C GLU A 145 6.19 -5.82 11.45
N LYS A 146 6.16 -4.83 10.52
CA LYS A 146 6.40 -5.09 9.10
C LYS A 146 7.81 -5.62 8.84
N LEU A 147 8.82 -5.08 9.53
CA LEU A 147 10.19 -5.57 9.45
C LEU A 147 10.33 -6.97 10.06
N TYR A 148 9.75 -7.19 11.24
CA TYR A 148 9.74 -8.50 11.90
C TYR A 148 9.09 -9.57 11.01
N ASN A 149 7.89 -9.31 10.51
CA ASN A 149 7.14 -10.24 9.67
C ASN A 149 7.85 -10.52 8.33
N MET A 150 8.54 -9.53 7.76
CA MET A 150 9.39 -9.71 6.57
C MET A 150 10.54 -10.71 6.87
N GLN A 151 11.24 -10.54 7.99
CA GLN A 151 12.30 -11.46 8.39
C GLN A 151 11.74 -12.87 8.70
N LEU A 152 10.59 -12.94 9.35
CA LEU A 152 9.93 -14.21 9.65
C LEU A 152 9.52 -14.93 8.35
N ALA A 153 9.03 -14.24 7.33
CA ALA A 153 8.71 -14.84 6.04
C ALA A 153 9.95 -15.45 5.35
N ILE A 154 11.12 -14.81 5.49
CA ILE A 154 12.39 -15.35 4.98
C ILE A 154 12.74 -16.66 5.71
N GLU A 155 12.56 -16.74 7.02
CA GLU A 155 12.80 -17.97 7.78
C GLU A 155 11.78 -19.07 7.44
N TYR A 156 10.49 -18.72 7.21
CA TYR A 156 9.50 -19.68 6.70
C TYR A 156 9.90 -20.24 5.33
N ALA A 157 10.37 -19.39 4.42
CA ALA A 157 10.85 -19.83 3.11
C ALA A 157 11.94 -20.89 3.23
N LYS A 158 12.91 -20.69 4.13
CA LYS A 158 13.99 -21.64 4.38
C LYS A 158 13.47 -22.92 5.03
N ALA A 159 12.64 -22.80 6.08
CA ALA A 159 12.19 -23.95 6.88
C ALA A 159 11.25 -24.88 6.11
N TYR A 160 10.38 -24.31 5.26
CA TYR A 160 9.34 -25.06 4.54
C TYR A 160 9.59 -25.18 3.03
N ASN A 161 10.73 -24.73 2.53
CA ASN A 161 11.03 -24.63 1.09
C ASN A 161 9.89 -23.94 0.32
N MET A 162 9.37 -22.85 0.91
CA MET A 162 8.24 -22.08 0.40
C MET A 162 8.75 -20.91 -0.46
N LYS A 163 8.17 -20.74 -1.65
CA LYS A 163 8.43 -19.52 -2.44
C LYS A 163 7.81 -18.31 -1.77
N ILE A 164 8.57 -17.21 -1.73
CA ILE A 164 8.09 -15.93 -1.19
C ILE A 164 8.31 -14.79 -2.17
N ALA A 165 7.53 -13.71 -2.04
CA ALA A 165 7.80 -12.43 -2.65
C ALA A 165 7.56 -11.33 -1.60
N LEU A 166 8.48 -10.37 -1.49
CA LEU A 166 8.53 -9.36 -0.44
C LEU A 166 8.49 -7.94 -1.03
N PRO A 167 7.40 -7.54 -1.71
CA PRO A 167 7.28 -6.20 -2.25
C PRO A 167 7.16 -5.16 -1.12
N ILE A 168 8.02 -4.15 -1.13
CA ILE A 168 8.02 -3.01 -0.21
C ILE A 168 7.19 -1.89 -0.82
N PHE A 169 5.99 -1.67 -0.32
CA PHE A 169 5.07 -0.67 -0.86
C PHE A 169 5.42 0.75 -0.41
N HIS A 170 5.65 1.63 -1.39
CA HIS A 170 5.81 3.06 -1.19
C HIS A 170 4.51 3.78 -1.57
N ALA A 171 4.08 4.75 -0.78
CA ALA A 171 2.96 5.68 -1.00
C ALA A 171 2.00 5.36 -2.18
N MET A 172 1.30 4.21 -2.10
CA MET A 172 0.37 3.76 -3.13
C MET A 172 -0.86 4.66 -3.20
N TYR A 173 -1.35 4.95 -4.42
CA TYR A 173 -2.57 5.71 -4.66
C TYR A 173 -3.29 5.20 -5.91
N GLY A 174 -4.59 5.51 -6.05
CA GLY A 174 -5.41 5.08 -7.19
C GLY A 174 -6.87 4.86 -6.83
N PRO A 175 -7.69 4.36 -7.76
CA PRO A 175 -9.08 3.95 -7.52
C PRO A 175 -9.23 2.95 -6.37
N HIS A 176 -10.41 2.88 -5.77
CA HIS A 176 -10.74 2.08 -4.58
C HIS A 176 -10.02 2.47 -3.29
N CYS A 177 -9.30 3.61 -3.27
CA CYS A 177 -8.69 4.12 -2.05
C CYS A 177 -9.77 4.51 -1.01
N ASP A 178 -9.42 4.39 0.29
CA ASP A 178 -10.29 4.85 1.37
C ASP A 178 -10.35 6.38 1.35
N ILE A 179 -11.57 6.93 1.22
CA ILE A 179 -11.84 8.38 1.16
C ILE A 179 -12.36 8.94 2.49
N LEU A 180 -12.58 8.08 3.51
CA LEU A 180 -13.24 8.48 4.77
C LEU A 180 -12.26 8.41 5.96
N VAL A 181 -12.07 7.21 6.49
CA VAL A 181 -11.42 7.00 7.80
C VAL A 181 -9.90 6.89 7.67
N ASN A 182 -9.42 6.05 6.75
CA ASN A 182 -8.00 5.74 6.55
C ASN A 182 -7.41 6.41 5.29
N SER A 183 -7.99 7.54 4.90
CA SER A 183 -7.58 8.26 3.70
C SER A 183 -6.09 8.62 3.74
N LYS A 184 -5.36 8.18 2.72
CA LYS A 184 -3.94 8.55 2.52
C LYS A 184 -3.85 9.93 1.85
N VAL A 185 -2.68 10.54 1.86
CA VAL A 185 -2.51 11.96 1.51
C VAL A 185 -3.09 12.34 0.15
N VAL A 186 -2.91 11.53 -0.91
CA VAL A 186 -3.48 11.81 -2.23
C VAL A 186 -5.01 11.84 -2.17
N ALA A 187 -5.63 10.79 -1.62
CA ALA A 187 -7.08 10.70 -1.50
C ALA A 187 -7.65 11.81 -0.58
N ALA A 188 -7.00 12.07 0.56
CA ALA A 188 -7.39 13.12 1.48
C ALA A 188 -7.35 14.51 0.81
N MET A 189 -6.34 14.77 -0.01
CA MET A 189 -6.20 16.04 -0.73
C MET A 189 -7.25 16.17 -1.85
N CYS A 190 -7.51 15.09 -2.60
CA CYS A 190 -8.61 15.05 -3.57
C CYS A 190 -9.95 15.39 -2.90
N VAL A 191 -10.29 14.73 -1.78
CA VAL A 191 -11.55 15.00 -1.04
C VAL A 191 -11.64 16.47 -0.62
N LYS A 192 -10.58 17.05 -0.05
CA LYS A 192 -10.55 18.46 0.35
C LYS A 192 -10.83 19.39 -0.82
N ILE A 193 -10.17 19.16 -1.97
CA ILE A 193 -10.34 20.00 -3.17
C ILE A 193 -11.73 19.83 -3.78
N ILE A 194 -12.26 18.60 -3.85
CA ILE A 194 -13.61 18.35 -4.39
C ILE A 194 -14.67 19.07 -3.55
N GLN A 195 -14.54 19.03 -2.21
CA GLN A 195 -15.50 19.63 -1.28
C GLN A 195 -15.30 21.12 -1.05
N ALA A 196 -14.16 21.70 -1.41
CA ALA A 196 -13.93 23.14 -1.28
C ALA A 196 -14.85 23.93 -2.20
N GLU A 197 -15.21 25.17 -1.80
CA GLU A 197 -15.88 26.14 -2.64
C GLU A 197 -14.99 26.61 -3.82
N ASP A 198 -15.54 27.34 -4.79
CA ASP A 198 -14.82 27.92 -5.91
C ASP A 198 -15.24 29.41 -6.10
N PRO A 199 -14.41 30.37 -5.68
CA PRO A 199 -13.08 30.23 -5.04
C PRO A 199 -13.14 29.71 -3.60
N GLY A 200 -12.09 28.99 -3.17
CA GLY A 200 -12.02 28.40 -1.84
C GLY A 200 -10.59 28.21 -1.31
N GLU A 201 -10.46 27.51 -0.18
CA GLU A 201 -9.16 27.20 0.42
C GLU A 201 -9.05 25.73 0.86
N ILE A 202 -7.82 25.21 0.91
CA ILE A 202 -7.52 23.90 1.50
C ILE A 202 -6.37 23.98 2.49
N GLU A 203 -6.42 23.18 3.56
CA GLU A 203 -5.35 23.08 4.53
C GLU A 203 -4.32 22.01 4.13
N ILE A 204 -3.04 22.39 4.15
CA ILE A 204 -1.88 21.52 3.99
C ILE A 204 -1.17 21.39 5.34
N TRP A 205 -1.02 20.18 5.83
CA TRP A 205 -0.33 19.92 7.09
C TRP A 205 1.19 20.03 6.93
N GLY A 206 1.82 20.70 7.87
CA GLY A 206 3.23 21.09 7.80
C GLY A 206 3.42 22.34 6.95
N ASP A 207 4.63 22.52 6.47
CA ASP A 207 5.04 23.64 5.60
C ASP A 207 4.92 23.32 4.08
N GLY A 208 4.50 22.09 3.75
CA GLY A 208 4.36 21.64 2.38
C GLY A 208 5.65 21.19 1.69
N THR A 209 6.80 21.22 2.39
CA THR A 209 8.11 20.85 1.83
C THR A 209 8.40 19.35 1.91
N GLN A 210 7.58 18.57 2.64
CA GLN A 210 7.75 17.12 2.74
C GLN A 210 7.70 16.47 1.35
N ILE A 211 8.65 15.57 1.08
CA ILE A 211 8.84 14.95 -0.23
C ILE A 211 8.43 13.48 -0.21
N ARG A 212 7.68 13.05 -1.22
CA ARG A 212 7.27 11.65 -1.46
C ARG A 212 7.32 11.33 -2.94
N SER A 213 7.62 10.07 -3.23
CA SER A 213 7.27 9.47 -4.52
C SER A 213 5.99 8.66 -4.38
N PHE A 214 5.06 8.84 -5.31
CA PHE A 214 3.75 8.20 -5.31
C PHE A 214 3.68 7.15 -6.40
N CYS A 215 3.36 5.90 -6.05
CA CYS A 215 3.21 4.81 -7.00
C CYS A 215 1.73 4.59 -7.32
N TYR A 216 1.37 4.71 -8.60
CA TYR A 216 0.02 4.43 -9.07
C TYR A 216 -0.28 2.93 -8.96
N ILE A 217 -1.53 2.60 -8.64
CA ILE A 217 -1.92 1.23 -8.31
C ILE A 217 -1.68 0.24 -9.45
N ASP A 218 -1.87 0.63 -10.72
CA ASP A 218 -1.63 -0.25 -11.86
C ASP A 218 -0.14 -0.55 -12.04
N ASP A 219 0.76 0.42 -11.73
CA ASP A 219 2.20 0.18 -11.70
C ASP A 219 2.60 -0.83 -10.62
N LEU A 220 1.90 -0.83 -9.47
CA LEU A 220 2.07 -1.87 -8.47
C LEU A 220 1.66 -3.24 -9.02
N MET A 221 0.52 -3.36 -9.71
CA MET A 221 0.04 -4.63 -10.26
C MET A 221 1.06 -5.21 -11.26
N ILE A 222 1.55 -4.38 -12.18
CA ILE A 222 2.61 -4.77 -13.13
C ILE A 222 3.90 -5.17 -12.38
N GLY A 223 4.26 -4.42 -11.34
CA GLY A 223 5.43 -4.73 -10.51
C GLY A 223 5.33 -6.07 -9.80
N LEU A 224 4.16 -6.41 -9.26
CA LEU A 224 3.91 -7.71 -8.62
C LEU A 224 4.02 -8.87 -9.61
N ASP A 225 3.47 -8.71 -10.82
CA ASP A 225 3.61 -9.72 -11.88
C ASP A 225 5.09 -9.93 -12.21
N LYS A 226 5.85 -8.86 -12.42
CA LYS A 226 7.28 -8.95 -12.74
C LYS A 226 8.11 -9.58 -11.62
N LEU A 227 7.81 -9.27 -10.37
CA LEU A 227 8.46 -9.88 -9.21
C LEU A 227 8.25 -11.41 -9.19
N ILE A 228 7.02 -11.84 -9.44
CA ILE A 228 6.62 -13.25 -9.40
C ILE A 228 7.11 -14.01 -10.64
N GLU A 229 6.99 -13.44 -11.84
CA GLU A 229 7.45 -14.04 -13.10
C GLU A 229 8.97 -14.30 -13.09
N ASN A 230 9.75 -13.44 -12.45
CA ASN A 230 11.20 -13.58 -12.35
C ASN A 230 11.67 -14.32 -11.10
N ASP A 231 10.76 -14.92 -10.32
CA ASP A 231 11.02 -15.68 -9.08
C ASP A 231 11.92 -14.93 -8.08
N ILE A 232 11.67 -13.64 -7.89
CA ILE A 232 12.48 -12.78 -7.03
C ILE A 232 11.98 -12.91 -5.60
N GLN A 233 12.79 -13.51 -4.74
CA GLN A 233 12.47 -13.82 -3.35
C GLN A 233 13.15 -12.88 -2.34
N LEU A 234 13.60 -11.73 -2.79
CA LEU A 234 14.25 -10.69 -1.99
C LEU A 234 13.28 -9.56 -1.69
N PRO A 235 13.54 -8.77 -0.63
CA PRO A 235 12.84 -7.49 -0.45
C PRO A 235 13.09 -6.56 -1.66
N ILE A 236 12.01 -6.04 -2.24
CA ILE A 236 12.06 -5.21 -3.47
C ILE A 236 11.11 -4.03 -3.35
N ASN A 237 11.63 -2.83 -3.57
CA ASN A 237 10.84 -1.62 -3.63
C ASN A 237 9.81 -1.65 -4.77
N MET A 238 8.58 -1.33 -4.41
CA MET A 238 7.48 -1.05 -5.32
C MET A 238 7.10 0.43 -5.18
N GLY A 239 7.73 1.26 -5.98
CA GLY A 239 7.57 2.71 -5.91
C GLY A 239 7.62 3.35 -7.29
N SER A 240 7.70 4.68 -7.28
CA SER A 240 7.93 5.53 -8.44
C SER A 240 9.22 6.34 -8.21
N ASP A 241 9.89 6.72 -9.29
CA ASP A 241 11.08 7.57 -9.24
C ASP A 241 10.70 9.08 -9.22
N GLU A 242 9.42 9.41 -9.47
CA GLU A 242 8.93 10.79 -9.49
C GLU A 242 8.64 11.30 -8.07
N ALA A 243 9.58 12.06 -7.51
CA ALA A 243 9.49 12.63 -6.17
C ALA A 243 8.99 14.07 -6.21
N ILE A 244 7.94 14.37 -5.44
CA ILE A 244 7.34 15.71 -5.37
C ILE A 244 7.10 16.14 -3.92
N THR A 245 7.01 17.47 -3.71
CA THR A 245 6.59 18.04 -2.43
C THR A 245 5.08 17.95 -2.24
N MET A 246 4.60 18.10 -1.00
CA MET A 246 3.15 18.18 -0.72
C MET A 246 2.53 19.41 -1.36
N THR A 247 3.28 20.52 -1.47
CA THR A 247 2.85 21.73 -2.21
C THR A 247 2.63 21.42 -3.69
N GLN A 248 3.60 20.74 -4.35
CA GLN A 248 3.48 20.36 -5.76
C GLN A 248 2.31 19.38 -5.99
N LEU A 249 2.08 18.44 -5.08
CA LEU A 249 0.91 17.56 -5.14
C LEU A 249 -0.39 18.35 -5.10
N ALA A 250 -0.49 19.34 -4.19
CA ALA A 250 -1.66 20.21 -4.11
C ALA A 250 -1.86 21.01 -5.40
N ASP A 251 -0.79 21.60 -5.95
CA ASP A 251 -0.86 22.38 -7.20
C ASP A 251 -1.35 21.54 -8.37
N MET A 252 -0.86 20.31 -8.51
CA MET A 252 -1.30 19.38 -9.55
C MET A 252 -2.80 19.05 -9.41
N LEU A 253 -3.27 18.74 -8.21
CA LEU A 253 -4.67 18.39 -7.96
C LEU A 253 -5.60 19.60 -8.08
N ILE A 254 -5.18 20.80 -7.68
CA ILE A 254 -5.92 22.05 -7.89
C ILE A 254 -6.07 22.29 -9.40
N LYS A 255 -5.00 22.13 -10.17
CA LYS A 255 -5.04 22.25 -11.64
C LYS A 255 -6.01 21.22 -12.27
N ILE A 256 -5.98 19.97 -11.83
CA ILE A 256 -6.90 18.91 -12.29
C ILE A 256 -8.36 19.28 -11.97
N SER A 257 -8.61 19.87 -10.81
CA SER A 257 -9.97 20.26 -10.39
C SER A 257 -10.60 21.36 -11.23
N GLY A 258 -9.77 22.23 -11.84
CA GLY A 258 -10.18 23.45 -12.53
C GLY A 258 -10.66 24.58 -11.59
N LYS A 259 -10.63 24.37 -10.27
CA LYS A 259 -11.10 25.35 -9.27
C LYS A 259 -10.02 26.37 -8.90
N LYS A 260 -10.45 27.51 -8.38
CA LYS A 260 -9.58 28.55 -7.79
C LYS A 260 -9.45 28.27 -6.28
N ILE A 261 -8.38 27.57 -5.88
CA ILE A 261 -8.14 27.13 -4.51
C ILE A 261 -6.86 27.74 -3.96
N GLU A 262 -6.95 28.40 -2.81
CA GLU A 262 -5.81 28.86 -2.05
C GLU A 262 -5.30 27.77 -1.09
N LYS A 263 -3.99 27.75 -0.83
CA LYS A 263 -3.32 26.79 0.08
C LYS A 263 -3.01 27.47 1.40
N LYS A 264 -3.53 26.91 2.49
CA LYS A 264 -3.25 27.34 3.87
C LYS A 264 -2.38 26.32 4.56
N TYR A 265 -1.18 26.70 4.94
CA TYR A 265 -0.24 25.82 5.60
C TYR A 265 -0.47 25.80 7.11
N LEU A 266 -0.43 24.57 7.71
CA LEU A 266 -0.57 24.35 9.16
C LEU A 266 0.73 23.75 9.70
N PRO A 267 1.72 24.54 10.09
CA PRO A 267 3.05 24.06 10.52
C PRO A 267 3.01 23.10 11.71
N ALA A 268 2.04 23.27 12.63
CA ALA A 268 1.84 22.41 13.79
C ALA A 268 1.10 21.10 13.49
N GLY A 269 0.69 20.86 12.24
CA GLY A 269 0.03 19.64 11.83
C GLY A 269 0.97 18.41 11.79
N PRO A 270 0.43 17.19 11.82
CA PRO A 270 1.23 15.96 11.80
C PRO A 270 1.85 15.73 10.42
N ALA A 271 3.05 16.28 10.21
CA ALA A 271 3.73 16.27 8.91
C ALA A 271 4.39 14.92 8.54
N GLY A 272 4.63 14.05 9.51
CA GLY A 272 5.35 12.79 9.30
C GLY A 272 6.85 13.02 9.00
N CYS A 273 7.51 12.06 8.33
CA CYS A 273 8.91 12.21 7.93
C CYS A 273 9.08 13.22 6.79
N MET A 274 10.26 13.82 6.67
CA MET A 274 10.51 14.88 5.70
C MET A 274 10.67 14.35 4.28
N ARG A 275 11.37 13.22 4.11
CA ARG A 275 11.58 12.57 2.80
C ARG A 275 11.40 11.07 2.91
N ARG A 276 10.64 10.49 1.98
CA ARG A 276 10.53 9.04 1.81
C ARG A 276 10.24 8.74 0.34
N ASN A 277 11.30 8.53 -0.42
CA ASN A 277 11.23 8.19 -1.83
C ASN A 277 11.75 6.78 -2.04
N SER A 278 11.30 6.15 -3.10
CA SER A 278 11.73 4.82 -3.50
C SER A 278 12.90 4.92 -4.46
N ASP A 279 13.98 4.19 -4.18
CA ASP A 279 14.95 3.83 -5.22
C ASP A 279 14.48 2.52 -5.89
N ASN A 280 14.15 2.58 -7.17
CA ASN A 280 13.64 1.44 -7.93
C ASN A 280 14.73 0.78 -8.82
N THR A 281 15.99 1.12 -8.63
CA THR A 281 17.11 0.61 -9.44
C THR A 281 17.19 -0.91 -9.40
N LYS A 282 16.95 -1.52 -8.24
CA LYS A 282 17.05 -2.97 -8.05
C LYS A 282 16.00 -3.73 -8.86
N ILE A 283 14.72 -3.33 -8.79
CA ILE A 283 13.67 -3.97 -9.59
C ILE A 283 13.87 -3.74 -11.09
N GLN A 284 14.35 -2.55 -11.49
CA GLN A 284 14.66 -2.27 -12.89
C GLN A 284 15.75 -3.19 -13.42
N LYS A 285 16.82 -3.39 -12.66
CA LYS A 285 17.93 -4.30 -13.06
C LYS A 285 17.48 -5.76 -13.16
N LEU A 286 16.65 -6.21 -12.23
CA LEU A 286 16.23 -7.62 -12.13
C LEU A 286 15.14 -7.99 -13.13
N THR A 287 14.26 -7.05 -13.49
CA THR A 287 13.04 -7.36 -14.26
C THR A 287 12.82 -6.49 -15.48
N GLY A 288 13.61 -5.44 -15.67
CA GLY A 288 13.36 -4.40 -16.66
C GLY A 288 12.16 -3.49 -16.37
N ARG A 289 11.49 -3.64 -15.21
CA ARG A 289 10.32 -2.82 -14.84
C ARG A 289 10.72 -1.36 -14.66
N LYS A 290 9.97 -0.49 -15.34
CA LYS A 290 9.95 0.96 -15.06
C LYS A 290 8.51 1.38 -14.75
N PRO A 291 8.29 2.40 -13.91
CA PRO A 291 6.96 2.99 -13.77
C PRO A 291 6.42 3.43 -15.14
N ASN A 292 5.19 3.08 -15.46
CA ASN A 292 4.56 3.35 -16.75
C ASN A 292 3.58 4.52 -16.70
N TYR A 293 3.05 4.83 -15.52
CA TYR A 293 2.06 5.88 -15.34
C TYR A 293 2.72 7.18 -14.89
N PRO A 294 2.69 8.24 -15.69
CA PRO A 294 3.04 9.58 -15.24
C PRO A 294 2.16 9.97 -14.05
N LEU A 295 2.75 10.62 -13.04
CA LEU A 295 2.03 10.99 -11.82
C LEU A 295 0.74 11.75 -12.10
N VAL A 296 0.76 12.71 -13.05
CA VAL A 296 -0.41 13.51 -13.41
C VAL A 296 -1.58 12.65 -13.88
N GLN A 297 -1.33 11.64 -14.71
CA GLN A 297 -2.37 10.73 -15.22
C GLN A 297 -3.00 9.89 -14.11
N GLY A 298 -2.16 9.35 -13.21
CA GLY A 298 -2.65 8.61 -12.05
C GLY A 298 -3.47 9.50 -11.10
N LEU A 299 -3.08 10.77 -10.93
CA LEU A 299 -3.83 11.75 -10.15
C LEU A 299 -5.18 12.09 -10.79
N GLU A 300 -5.26 12.27 -12.10
CA GLU A 300 -6.50 12.50 -12.83
C GLU A 300 -7.49 11.34 -12.65
N ASN A 301 -7.02 10.10 -12.84
CA ASN A 301 -7.84 8.90 -12.66
C ASN A 301 -8.34 8.77 -11.21
N THR A 302 -7.46 9.04 -10.24
CA THR A 302 -7.81 8.98 -8.82
C THR A 302 -8.80 10.06 -8.41
N TYR A 303 -8.58 11.28 -8.89
CA TYR A 303 -9.45 12.43 -8.63
C TYR A 303 -10.86 12.17 -9.20
N GLN A 304 -10.96 11.70 -10.44
CA GLN A 304 -12.24 11.38 -11.06
C GLN A 304 -12.98 10.28 -10.30
N PHE A 305 -12.30 9.19 -9.97
CA PHE A 305 -12.87 8.09 -9.17
C PHE A 305 -13.47 8.61 -7.84
N ILE A 306 -12.71 9.46 -7.11
CA ILE A 306 -13.18 10.01 -5.82
C ILE A 306 -14.36 10.96 -6.03
N LYS A 307 -14.33 11.78 -7.08
CA LYS A 307 -15.42 12.70 -7.43
C LYS A 307 -16.72 11.94 -7.68
N ASP A 308 -16.66 10.86 -8.46
CA ASP A 308 -17.83 10.02 -8.77
C ASP A 308 -18.40 9.39 -7.49
N GLN A 309 -17.53 8.84 -6.63
CA GLN A 309 -17.93 8.26 -5.34
C GLN A 309 -18.57 9.27 -4.36
N LEU A 310 -18.23 10.54 -4.45
CA LEU A 310 -18.83 11.60 -3.61
C LEU A 310 -20.13 12.18 -4.18
N THR A 311 -20.35 12.05 -5.49
CA THR A 311 -21.56 12.52 -6.16
C THR A 311 -22.68 11.48 -6.20
N GLU A 312 -22.34 10.17 -6.10
CA GLU A 312 -23.31 9.07 -6.06
C GLU A 312 -23.95 8.85 -4.67
N LYS A 313 -23.51 9.60 -3.65
CA LYS A 313 -24.06 9.58 -2.27
C LYS A 313 -24.97 10.77 -2.02
#